data_fc4de26201d8a8a03326cf97a35ac411
#
_entry.id   fc4de26201d8a8a03326cf97a35ac411
#
_cell.length_a   1.000
_cell.length_b   1.000
_cell.length_c   1.000
_cell.angle_alpha   90.00
_cell.angle_beta   90.00
_cell.angle_gamma   90.00
#
_symmetry.space_group_name_H-M   'P 1'
#
loop_
_entity.id
_entity.type
_entity.pdbx_description
1 polymer ?
#
loop_
_entity_poly.entity_id
_entity_poly.type
_entity_poly.pdbx_seq_one_letter_code
_entity_poly.pdbx_strand_id
1 'polypeptide(L)'
;MLRTLPNLVRVLTRPRCFLVAFAGLLLAISGAAAQERPAGPQAPPPEHKIDRVIGTPQPEAPPDLPPAQIISAFTKKEDLYQAERPLYSYRRTIRIQEFGPDGKPAGEYNATYQGVRSSSGQLYEKALAAPESSLQYVQFEPDDAHAIGNVPAFPLTTDQLAKYNVKFLSSEKVDEIDCYIFEIHPKTLDRKHPLFDGIIWVDQKYLEVVKTYGKWITDLGPMRSGSLPFNMFETYRENVDGKYWFPNYSRSEDVYKLQGHEVPVRVTIKWSEFKLFPAVEVSQPVATSPPPAKP
;
A
#
# COMPACT_ATOMS: atom_id res chain seq x y z
N MET A 1 49.99 30.09 -62.14
CA MET A 1 49.82 29.18 -63.30
C MET A 1 48.39 28.67 -63.25
N LEU A 2 47.54 29.30 -64.02
CA LEU A 2 47.01 28.91 -65.33
C LEU A 2 46.28 27.57 -65.26
N ARG A 3 45.03 27.61 -65.44
CA ARG A 3 44.10 27.50 -66.63
C ARG A 3 43.17 26.39 -66.34
N THR A 4 41.94 26.24 -66.65
CA THR A 4 40.90 26.94 -67.44
C THR A 4 39.63 26.13 -67.33
N LEU A 5 38.51 26.77 -67.26
CA LEU A 5 37.20 26.24 -67.68
C LEU A 5 37.18 25.99 -69.20
N PRO A 6 36.26 25.26 -69.84
CA PRO A 6 34.89 25.71 -69.99
C PRO A 6 33.76 24.64 -70.25
N ASN A 7 32.54 25.18 -70.18
CA ASN A 7 31.36 24.99 -71.10
C ASN A 7 30.53 23.66 -71.01
N LEU A 8 29.31 23.83 -70.56
CA LEU A 8 28.05 24.10 -71.30
C LEU A 8 27.59 23.02 -72.25
N VAL A 9 26.50 22.38 -71.97
CA VAL A 9 25.39 22.21 -72.93
C VAL A 9 24.09 21.87 -72.17
N ARG A 10 23.08 22.73 -72.42
CA ARG A 10 21.67 22.54 -72.14
C ARG A 10 21.09 21.46 -73.03
N VAL A 11 20.20 20.57 -72.48
CA VAL A 11 19.09 20.02 -73.27
C VAL A 11 17.85 19.96 -72.37
N LEU A 12 16.88 20.71 -72.79
CA LEU A 12 15.49 20.65 -72.34
C LEU A 12 14.81 19.40 -72.91
N THR A 13 14.07 18.66 -72.01
CA THR A 13 12.84 18.03 -72.49
C THR A 13 11.90 17.80 -71.23
N ARG A 14 10.75 18.41 -71.25
CA ARG A 14 9.53 18.10 -70.51
C ARG A 14 8.74 17.04 -71.30
N PRO A 15 7.63 16.54 -70.85
CA PRO A 15 7.12 16.09 -69.51
C PRO A 15 6.46 14.69 -69.60
N ARG A 16 6.16 14.11 -68.47
CA ARG A 16 4.99 13.24 -68.38
C ARG A 16 4.56 13.07 -66.92
N CYS A 17 3.41 13.63 -66.57
CA CYS A 17 2.66 13.43 -65.36
C CYS A 17 2.39 11.94 -65.13
N PHE A 18 2.81 11.43 -63.93
CA PHE A 18 2.15 10.28 -63.35
C PHE A 18 1.71 10.72 -61.93
N LEU A 19 0.41 11.02 -61.83
CA LEU A 19 -0.31 11.13 -60.61
C LEU A 19 -0.40 9.72 -59.97
N VAL A 20 0.45 9.43 -58.97
CA VAL A 20 0.25 8.30 -58.07
C VAL A 20 -0.45 8.87 -56.84
N ALA A 21 -1.75 8.64 -56.78
CA ALA A 21 -2.56 8.89 -55.61
C ALA A 21 -2.11 7.92 -54.48
N PHE A 22 -1.29 8.44 -53.55
CA PHE A 22 -1.01 7.74 -52.29
C PHE A 22 -2.22 8.01 -51.38
N ALA A 23 -3.15 7.04 -51.35
CA ALA A 23 -4.19 6.97 -50.34
C ALA A 23 -3.50 6.68 -49.01
N GLY A 24 -3.16 7.73 -48.26
CA GLY A 24 -2.68 7.64 -46.88
C GLY A 24 -3.82 7.10 -46.01
N LEU A 25 -3.75 5.81 -45.67
CA LEU A 25 -4.54 5.20 -44.62
C LEU A 25 -4.03 5.75 -43.31
N LEU A 26 -4.63 6.84 -42.82
CA LEU A 26 -4.50 7.33 -41.47
C LEU A 26 -5.13 6.30 -40.55
N LEU A 27 -4.34 5.34 -40.08
CA LEU A 27 -4.60 4.58 -38.88
C LEU A 27 -4.62 5.58 -37.71
N ALA A 28 -5.81 6.05 -37.36
CA ALA A 28 -6.05 6.68 -36.08
C ALA A 28 -5.80 5.61 -35.01
N ILE A 29 -4.57 5.53 -34.53
CA ILE A 29 -4.25 4.86 -33.27
C ILE A 29 -4.94 5.73 -32.21
N SER A 30 -6.19 5.38 -31.89
CA SER A 30 -6.83 5.83 -30.67
C SER A 30 -6.02 5.22 -29.52
N GLY A 31 -4.95 5.90 -29.13
CA GLY A 31 -4.30 5.67 -27.86
C GLY A 31 -5.36 5.90 -26.80
N ALA A 32 -5.98 4.83 -26.31
CA ALA A 32 -6.66 4.87 -25.04
C ALA A 32 -5.57 5.32 -24.05
N ALA A 33 -5.55 6.60 -23.72
CA ALA A 33 -4.78 7.10 -22.61
C ALA A 33 -5.26 6.27 -21.41
N ALA A 34 -4.43 5.33 -20.97
CA ALA A 34 -4.66 4.64 -19.73
C ALA A 34 -4.74 5.75 -18.68
N GLN A 35 -5.93 6.01 -18.19
CA GLN A 35 -6.15 7.05 -17.19
C GLN A 35 -5.42 6.59 -15.96
N GLU A 36 -4.26 7.20 -15.69
CA GLU A 36 -3.44 6.89 -14.53
C GLU A 36 -4.31 6.96 -13.29
N ARG A 37 -4.30 5.91 -12.50
CA ARG A 37 -4.97 5.92 -11.21
C ARG A 37 -4.20 6.86 -10.28
N PRO A 38 -4.90 7.60 -9.41
CA PRO A 38 -4.20 8.45 -8.45
C PRO A 38 -3.24 7.62 -7.60
N ALA A 39 -2.09 8.21 -7.25
CA ALA A 39 -1.06 7.54 -6.46
C ALA A 39 -1.52 7.19 -5.04
N GLY A 40 -2.60 7.75 -4.59
CA GLY A 40 -3.13 7.62 -3.22
C GLY A 40 -2.95 8.90 -2.42
N PRO A 41 -3.40 8.95 -1.17
CA PRO A 41 -3.21 10.08 -0.29
C PRO A 41 -1.73 10.39 -0.12
N GLN A 42 -1.31 11.59 -0.53
CA GLN A 42 0.10 11.99 -0.55
C GLN A 42 0.55 12.63 0.75
N ALA A 43 -0.36 13.35 1.42
CA ALA A 43 -0.03 14.02 2.66
C ALA A 43 0.11 13.02 3.81
N PRO A 44 1.20 13.08 4.59
CA PRO A 44 1.24 12.35 5.85
C PRO A 44 0.13 12.88 6.76
N PRO A 45 -0.49 12.02 7.60
CA PRO A 45 -1.51 12.48 8.53
C PRO A 45 -0.94 13.59 9.43
N PRO A 46 -1.77 14.59 9.80
CA PRO A 46 -1.34 15.67 10.66
C PRO A 46 -0.75 15.12 11.96
N GLU A 47 0.31 15.77 12.47
CA GLU A 47 1.03 15.36 13.68
C GLU A 47 0.25 15.63 14.98
N HIS A 48 -1.05 15.43 14.97
CA HIS A 48 -1.91 15.62 16.14
C HIS A 48 -2.31 14.27 16.72
N LYS A 49 -2.58 14.26 18.02
CA LYS A 49 -3.16 13.12 18.70
C LYS A 49 -4.47 12.73 17.99
N ILE A 50 -4.58 11.47 17.59
CA ILE A 50 -5.77 10.98 16.89
C ILE A 50 -6.85 10.69 17.93
N ASP A 51 -7.38 11.74 18.54
CA ASP A 51 -8.64 11.68 19.28
C ASP A 51 -9.79 11.86 18.27
N ARG A 52 -9.92 10.93 17.31
CA ARG A 52 -11.16 10.86 16.52
C ARG A 52 -12.25 10.26 17.40
N VAL A 53 -12.92 11.12 18.11
CA VAL A 53 -14.33 10.89 18.40
C VAL A 53 -15.03 10.96 17.05
N ILE A 54 -15.30 9.80 16.48
CA ILE A 54 -16.16 9.70 15.29
C ILE A 54 -17.51 10.20 15.77
N GLY A 55 -17.80 11.47 15.50
CA GLY A 55 -19.11 12.05 15.78
C GLY A 55 -20.17 11.18 15.09
N THR A 56 -21.37 11.16 15.65
CA THR A 56 -22.51 10.51 15.01
C THR A 56 -22.55 11.01 13.57
N PRO A 57 -22.40 10.12 12.56
CA PRO A 57 -22.40 10.54 11.17
C PRO A 57 -23.66 11.36 10.92
N GLN A 58 -23.51 12.56 10.41
CA GLN A 58 -24.66 13.30 9.89
C GLN A 58 -25.30 12.41 8.81
N PRO A 59 -26.63 12.30 8.74
CA PRO A 59 -27.27 11.57 7.66
C PRO A 59 -26.95 12.28 6.36
N GLU A 60 -25.91 11.82 5.70
CA GLU A 60 -25.55 12.28 4.35
C GLU A 60 -26.41 11.59 3.31
N ALA A 61 -26.47 12.18 2.11
CA ALA A 61 -27.12 11.58 0.98
C ALA A 61 -26.63 10.13 0.79
N PRO A 62 -27.53 9.22 0.42
CA PRO A 62 -27.13 7.85 0.11
C PRO A 62 -26.07 7.86 -1.00
N PRO A 63 -25.13 6.91 -1.01
CA PRO A 63 -24.12 6.83 -2.07
C PRO A 63 -24.78 6.58 -3.42
N ASP A 64 -24.14 7.02 -4.51
CA ASP A 64 -24.62 6.83 -5.89
C ASP A 64 -24.83 5.36 -6.25
N LEU A 65 -24.04 4.47 -5.63
CA LEU A 65 -24.18 3.03 -5.77
C LEU A 65 -24.74 2.40 -4.48
N PRO A 66 -25.57 1.36 -4.58
CA PRO A 66 -26.01 0.62 -3.39
C PRO A 66 -24.82 0.13 -2.56
N PRO A 67 -24.82 0.31 -1.23
CA PRO A 67 -23.70 -0.09 -0.36
C PRO A 67 -23.25 -1.54 -0.56
N ALA A 68 -24.18 -2.46 -0.81
CA ALA A 68 -23.85 -3.86 -1.08
C ALA A 68 -23.02 -4.07 -2.35
N GLN A 69 -23.23 -3.24 -3.38
CA GLN A 69 -22.43 -3.28 -4.61
C GLN A 69 -21.02 -2.73 -4.37
N ILE A 70 -20.90 -1.64 -3.61
CA ILE A 70 -19.61 -1.06 -3.23
C ILE A 70 -18.81 -2.09 -2.43
N ILE A 71 -19.43 -2.71 -1.42
CA ILE A 71 -18.81 -3.75 -0.58
C ILE A 71 -18.33 -4.92 -1.45
N SER A 72 -19.18 -5.45 -2.33
CA SER A 72 -18.81 -6.53 -3.24
C SER A 72 -17.67 -6.16 -4.19
N ALA A 73 -17.56 -4.90 -4.59
CA ALA A 73 -16.51 -4.46 -5.49
C ALA A 73 -15.17 -4.31 -4.76
N PHE A 74 -15.13 -3.59 -3.63
CA PHE A 74 -13.86 -3.39 -2.94
C PHE A 74 -13.33 -4.68 -2.30
N THR A 75 -14.17 -5.61 -1.82
CA THR A 75 -13.67 -6.88 -1.27
C THR A 75 -12.96 -7.73 -2.33
N LYS A 76 -13.39 -7.70 -3.58
CA LYS A 76 -12.66 -8.33 -4.70
C LYS A 76 -11.30 -7.68 -4.97
N LYS A 77 -11.19 -6.36 -4.73
CA LYS A 77 -9.90 -5.66 -4.82
C LYS A 77 -8.98 -6.05 -3.65
N GLU A 78 -9.55 -6.25 -2.48
CA GLU A 78 -8.81 -6.75 -1.32
C GLU A 78 -8.35 -8.21 -1.51
N ASP A 79 -9.10 -9.05 -2.24
CA ASP A 79 -8.63 -10.37 -2.66
C ASP A 79 -7.35 -10.27 -3.52
N LEU A 80 -7.34 -9.34 -4.47
CA LEU A 80 -6.15 -9.07 -5.30
C LEU A 80 -5.00 -8.49 -4.47
N TYR A 81 -5.28 -7.56 -3.56
CA TYR A 81 -4.28 -7.04 -2.63
C TYR A 81 -3.61 -8.18 -1.84
N GLN A 82 -4.39 -9.07 -1.26
CA GLN A 82 -3.88 -10.18 -0.46
C GLN A 82 -3.02 -11.15 -1.27
N ALA A 83 -3.42 -11.41 -2.51
CA ALA A 83 -2.69 -12.31 -3.42
C ALA A 83 -1.39 -11.69 -3.93
N GLU A 84 -1.40 -10.41 -4.27
CA GLU A 84 -0.31 -9.74 -4.99
C GLU A 84 0.73 -9.10 -4.06
N ARG A 85 0.32 -8.63 -2.88
CA ARG A 85 1.21 -7.97 -1.94
C ARG A 85 2.48 -8.78 -1.60
N PRO A 86 2.42 -10.12 -1.39
CA PRO A 86 3.60 -10.94 -1.14
C PRO A 86 4.57 -11.06 -2.32
N LEU A 87 4.14 -10.67 -3.53
CA LEU A 87 4.99 -10.71 -4.73
C LEU A 87 5.92 -9.50 -4.84
N TYR A 88 5.77 -8.50 -3.96
CA TYR A 88 6.58 -7.29 -3.97
C TYR A 88 7.56 -7.25 -2.82
N SER A 89 8.81 -6.88 -3.14
CA SER A 89 9.76 -6.38 -2.17
C SER A 89 9.38 -4.95 -1.76
N TYR A 90 9.87 -4.50 -0.62
CA TYR A 90 9.62 -3.16 -0.11
C TYR A 90 10.68 -2.79 0.92
N ARG A 91 10.86 -1.49 1.15
CA ARG A 91 11.55 -0.96 2.32
C ARG A 91 10.54 -0.54 3.37
N ARG A 92 10.73 -0.98 4.62
CA ARG A 92 9.92 -0.58 5.75
C ARG A 92 10.77 0.13 6.79
N THR A 93 10.38 1.35 7.16
CA THR A 93 11.01 2.10 8.25
C THR A 93 10.04 2.23 9.41
N ILE A 94 10.50 1.91 10.61
CA ILE A 94 9.76 2.11 11.86
C ILE A 94 10.46 3.22 12.63
N ARG A 95 9.69 4.21 13.08
CA ARG A 95 10.13 5.26 13.98
C ARG A 95 9.21 5.30 15.19
N ILE A 96 9.78 5.23 16.39
CA ILE A 96 9.03 5.43 17.63
C ILE A 96 9.62 6.65 18.33
N GLN A 97 8.76 7.55 18.80
CA GLN A 97 9.16 8.78 19.47
C GLN A 97 8.49 8.87 20.83
N GLU A 98 9.26 9.21 21.83
CA GLU A 98 8.80 9.67 23.14
C GLU A 98 8.73 11.19 23.14
N PHE A 99 7.72 11.75 23.82
CA PHE A 99 7.56 13.20 23.92
C PHE A 99 7.69 13.63 25.38
N GLY A 100 8.47 14.69 25.59
CA GLY A 100 8.60 15.33 26.89
C GLY A 100 7.35 16.17 27.24
N PRO A 101 7.33 16.71 28.47
CA PRO A 101 6.22 17.57 28.96
C PRO A 101 6.01 18.83 28.10
N ASP A 102 7.04 19.26 27.37
CA ASP A 102 6.99 20.41 26.44
C ASP A 102 6.46 20.02 25.04
N GLY A 103 6.08 18.76 24.84
CA GLY A 103 5.58 18.23 23.56
C GLY A 103 6.67 18.01 22.52
N LYS A 104 7.96 18.15 22.88
CA LYS A 104 9.06 17.87 21.95
C LYS A 104 9.55 16.43 22.08
N PRO A 105 10.11 15.86 21.00
CA PRO A 105 10.74 14.54 21.07
C PRO A 105 11.85 14.52 22.12
N ALA A 106 11.76 13.61 23.09
CA ALA A 106 12.74 13.37 24.15
C ALA A 106 13.66 12.21 23.82
N GLY A 107 13.18 11.24 23.05
CA GLY A 107 13.92 10.08 22.58
C GLY A 107 13.25 9.45 21.37
N GLU A 108 14.01 8.68 20.60
CA GLU A 108 13.46 7.96 19.45
C GLU A 108 14.17 6.63 19.19
N TYR A 109 13.44 5.74 18.54
CA TYR A 109 13.92 4.48 17.97
C TYR A 109 13.71 4.51 16.47
N ASN A 110 14.72 4.10 15.72
CA ASN A 110 14.68 4.00 14.27
C ASN A 110 15.18 2.63 13.81
N ALA A 111 14.41 1.98 12.93
CA ALA A 111 14.82 0.74 12.29
C ALA A 111 14.34 0.70 10.84
N THR A 112 15.16 0.12 9.97
CA THR A 112 14.82 -0.04 8.56
C THR A 112 15.02 -1.49 8.13
N TYR A 113 14.00 -2.03 7.48
CA TYR A 113 13.92 -3.40 6.99
C TYR A 113 13.73 -3.43 5.48
N GLN A 114 14.22 -4.50 4.87
CA GLN A 114 13.97 -4.82 3.46
C GLN A 114 13.17 -6.12 3.39
N GLY A 115 12.02 -6.08 2.72
CA GLY A 115 11.29 -7.28 2.35
C GLY A 115 12.06 -8.03 1.28
N VAL A 116 12.44 -9.27 1.58
CA VAL A 116 13.20 -10.13 0.67
C VAL A 116 12.55 -11.51 0.59
N ARG A 117 12.87 -12.25 -0.47
CA ARG A 117 12.33 -13.59 -0.67
C ARG A 117 13.44 -14.63 -0.47
N SER A 118 13.13 -15.68 0.29
CA SER A 118 14.02 -16.84 0.45
C SER A 118 14.10 -17.65 -0.84
N SER A 119 15.05 -18.57 -0.92
CA SER A 119 15.14 -19.54 -2.00
C SER A 119 13.91 -20.45 -2.13
N SER A 120 13.17 -20.64 -1.02
CA SER A 120 11.88 -21.35 -1.00
C SER A 120 10.69 -20.48 -1.42
N GLY A 121 10.91 -19.21 -1.79
CA GLY A 121 9.87 -18.27 -2.20
C GLY A 121 9.14 -17.56 -1.04
N GLN A 122 9.51 -17.82 0.21
CA GLN A 122 8.88 -17.18 1.37
C GLN A 122 9.37 -15.74 1.54
N LEU A 123 8.43 -14.80 1.70
CA LEU A 123 8.73 -13.41 2.03
C LEU A 123 9.14 -13.31 3.50
N TYR A 124 10.24 -12.61 3.79
CA TYR A 124 10.68 -12.27 5.14
C TYR A 124 11.34 -10.88 5.14
N GLU A 125 11.54 -10.30 6.31
CA GLU A 125 12.20 -9.02 6.46
C GLU A 125 13.63 -9.18 6.97
N LYS A 126 14.55 -8.45 6.33
CA LYS A 126 15.94 -8.34 6.72
C LYS A 126 16.22 -6.92 7.21
N ALA A 127 16.75 -6.76 8.41
CA ALA A 127 17.24 -5.48 8.88
C ALA A 127 18.39 -4.98 7.99
N LEU A 128 18.34 -3.71 7.56
CA LEU A 128 19.40 -3.11 6.73
C LEU A 128 20.56 -2.60 7.58
N ALA A 129 20.30 -2.22 8.83
CA ALA A 129 21.30 -1.80 9.81
C ALA A 129 20.81 -2.21 11.21
N ALA A 130 21.72 -2.16 12.18
CA ALA A 130 21.34 -2.28 13.58
C ALA A 130 20.36 -1.14 13.92
N PRO A 131 19.27 -1.42 14.67
CA PRO A 131 18.37 -0.36 15.13
C PRO A 131 19.11 0.66 15.99
N GLU A 132 18.73 1.93 15.82
CA GLU A 132 19.23 3.03 16.65
C GLU A 132 18.17 3.42 17.65
N SER A 133 18.55 3.57 18.93
CA SER A 133 17.64 3.95 20.00
C SER A 133 18.26 4.97 20.94
N SER A 134 17.52 6.05 21.18
CA SER A 134 17.74 7.02 22.24
C SER A 134 16.54 7.11 23.20
N LEU A 135 15.64 6.12 23.16
CA LEU A 135 14.48 6.04 24.05
C LEU A 135 14.95 5.99 25.51
N GLN A 136 14.26 6.71 26.38
CA GLN A 136 14.59 6.84 27.80
C GLN A 136 13.60 6.10 28.70
N TYR A 137 12.34 6.06 28.33
CA TYR A 137 11.25 5.51 29.13
C TYR A 137 10.66 4.25 28.55
N VAL A 138 10.53 4.17 27.22
CA VAL A 138 10.00 3.01 26.53
C VAL A 138 11.10 2.01 26.25
N GLN A 139 10.92 0.79 26.75
CA GLN A 139 11.76 -0.34 26.35
C GLN A 139 11.18 -0.95 25.08
N PHE A 140 12.02 -1.11 24.07
CA PHE A 140 11.63 -1.64 22.77
C PHE A 140 12.48 -2.88 22.45
N GLU A 141 11.81 -4.01 22.41
CA GLU A 141 12.41 -5.30 22.13
C GLU A 141 12.31 -5.66 20.64
N PRO A 142 13.16 -6.55 20.12
CA PRO A 142 13.09 -7.00 18.72
C PRO A 142 11.71 -7.56 18.33
N ASP A 143 11.04 -8.26 19.25
CA ASP A 143 9.70 -8.82 19.03
C ASP A 143 8.63 -7.73 18.88
N ASP A 144 8.80 -6.56 19.52
CA ASP A 144 7.91 -5.41 19.35
C ASP A 144 7.97 -4.86 17.91
N ALA A 145 9.16 -4.84 17.29
CA ALA A 145 9.31 -4.42 15.90
C ALA A 145 8.53 -5.32 14.93
N HIS A 146 8.56 -6.62 15.20
CA HIS A 146 7.81 -7.60 14.41
C HIS A 146 6.29 -7.44 14.62
N ALA A 147 5.86 -7.32 15.86
CA ALA A 147 4.44 -7.13 16.21
C ALA A 147 3.86 -5.87 15.58
N ILE A 148 4.53 -4.72 15.69
CA ILE A 148 4.12 -3.45 15.08
C ILE A 148 4.02 -3.58 13.56
N GLY A 149 4.96 -4.27 12.92
CA GLY A 149 5.00 -4.41 11.48
C GLY A 149 3.79 -5.13 10.88
N ASN A 150 3.13 -5.96 11.65
CA ASN A 150 2.00 -6.77 11.19
C ASN A 150 0.62 -6.16 11.50
N VAL A 151 0.55 -5.21 12.44
CA VAL A 151 -0.73 -4.62 12.89
C VAL A 151 -1.43 -3.76 11.83
N PRO A 152 -0.75 -2.90 11.05
CA PRO A 152 -1.43 -1.94 10.18
C PRO A 152 -2.11 -2.54 8.94
N ALA A 153 -1.76 -3.74 8.54
CA ALA A 153 -2.33 -4.34 7.33
C ALA A 153 -3.67 -5.01 7.62
N PHE A 154 -4.74 -4.47 7.06
CA PHE A 154 -6.08 -5.08 7.11
C PHE A 154 -6.67 -5.15 5.71
N PRO A 155 -6.69 -6.32 5.06
CA PRO A 155 -7.53 -6.56 3.90
C PRO A 155 -8.89 -7.13 4.31
N LEU A 156 -9.99 -6.50 3.91
CA LEU A 156 -11.33 -7.10 4.03
C LEU A 156 -11.65 -7.87 2.75
N THR A 157 -11.21 -9.10 2.70
CA THR A 157 -11.40 -9.99 1.55
C THR A 157 -12.81 -10.58 1.48
N THR A 158 -13.16 -11.14 0.33
CA THR A 158 -14.48 -11.73 0.08
C THR A 158 -14.78 -12.87 1.07
N ASP A 159 -13.81 -13.71 1.39
CA ASP A 159 -13.96 -14.81 2.36
C ASP A 159 -14.09 -14.34 3.82
N GLN A 160 -13.48 -13.20 4.15
CA GLN A 160 -13.54 -12.61 5.48
C GLN A 160 -14.86 -11.87 5.74
N LEU A 161 -15.52 -11.39 4.68
CA LEU A 161 -16.71 -10.53 4.78
C LEU A 161 -17.81 -11.13 5.66
N ALA A 162 -17.99 -12.46 5.65
CA ALA A 162 -18.98 -13.14 6.46
C ALA A 162 -18.80 -12.96 7.98
N LYS A 163 -17.56 -12.64 8.43
CA LYS A 163 -17.22 -12.44 9.85
C LYS A 163 -17.57 -11.04 10.36
N TYR A 164 -17.91 -10.11 9.46
CA TYR A 164 -18.07 -8.70 9.78
C TYR A 164 -19.48 -8.17 9.53
N ASN A 165 -19.88 -7.20 10.33
CA ASN A 165 -20.92 -6.25 10.00
C ASN A 165 -20.22 -5.07 9.32
N VAL A 166 -20.63 -4.76 8.09
CA VAL A 166 -20.11 -3.65 7.29
C VAL A 166 -21.24 -2.67 7.06
N LYS A 167 -21.07 -1.43 7.53
CA LYS A 167 -22.10 -0.40 7.47
C LYS A 167 -21.56 0.85 6.79
N PHE A 168 -22.27 1.33 5.77
CA PHE A 168 -22.01 2.65 5.19
C PHE A 168 -22.31 3.74 6.24
N LEU A 169 -21.39 4.68 6.42
CA LEU A 169 -21.54 5.80 7.33
C LEU A 169 -21.82 7.11 6.59
N SER A 170 -20.94 7.49 5.69
CA SER A 170 -20.93 8.79 5.02
C SER A 170 -19.95 8.80 3.87
N SER A 171 -19.70 9.99 3.31
CA SER A 171 -18.64 10.25 2.35
C SER A 171 -17.76 11.39 2.86
N GLU A 172 -16.46 11.32 2.62
CA GLU A 172 -15.54 12.43 2.87
C GLU A 172 -14.38 12.42 1.88
N LYS A 173 -13.66 13.54 1.81
CA LYS A 173 -12.45 13.66 0.99
C LYS A 173 -11.22 13.33 1.83
N VAL A 174 -10.37 12.43 1.30
CA VAL A 174 -9.04 12.13 1.82
C VAL A 174 -8.02 12.68 0.86
N ASP A 175 -7.39 13.80 1.20
CA ASP A 175 -6.63 14.64 0.28
C ASP A 175 -7.46 14.98 -0.98
N GLU A 176 -7.06 14.54 -2.16
CA GLU A 176 -7.79 14.77 -3.42
C GLU A 176 -8.82 13.67 -3.77
N ILE A 177 -8.91 12.60 -2.96
CA ILE A 177 -9.74 11.42 -3.26
C ILE A 177 -11.09 11.51 -2.54
N ASP A 178 -12.18 11.51 -3.30
CA ASP A 178 -13.53 11.37 -2.75
C ASP A 178 -13.77 9.92 -2.35
N CYS A 179 -14.15 9.70 -1.08
CA CYS A 179 -14.25 8.38 -0.49
C CYS A 179 -15.64 8.11 0.10
N TYR A 180 -16.08 6.87 -0.01
CA TYR A 180 -17.12 6.29 0.85
C TYR A 180 -16.49 5.81 2.15
N ILE A 181 -17.20 6.01 3.27
CA ILE A 181 -16.75 5.58 4.59
C ILE A 181 -17.60 4.40 5.05
N PHE A 182 -16.93 3.33 5.45
CA PHE A 182 -17.59 2.15 6.02
C PHE A 182 -17.04 1.85 7.42
N GLU A 183 -17.95 1.56 8.33
CA GLU A 183 -17.66 0.99 9.64
C GLU A 183 -17.60 -0.52 9.53
N ILE A 184 -16.59 -1.11 10.17
CA ILE A 184 -16.30 -2.54 10.12
C ILE A 184 -16.28 -3.06 11.56
N HIS A 185 -17.22 -3.92 11.90
CA HIS A 185 -17.27 -4.54 13.22
C HIS A 185 -17.34 -6.08 13.11
N PRO A 186 -16.52 -6.82 13.88
CA PRO A 186 -16.67 -8.27 13.99
C PRO A 186 -18.04 -8.67 14.51
N LYS A 187 -18.64 -9.71 13.92
CA LYS A 187 -19.89 -10.30 14.42
C LYS A 187 -19.70 -11.12 15.68
N THR A 188 -18.55 -11.79 15.77
CA THR A 188 -18.19 -12.66 16.88
C THR A 188 -16.69 -12.60 17.09
N LEU A 189 -16.26 -12.59 18.33
CA LEU A 189 -14.85 -12.56 18.72
C LEU A 189 -14.42 -13.90 19.31
N ASP A 190 -13.18 -14.28 19.11
CA ASP A 190 -12.52 -15.40 19.77
C ASP A 190 -11.10 -15.02 20.24
N ARG A 191 -10.44 -15.91 21.00
CA ARG A 191 -9.12 -15.67 21.59
C ARG A 191 -7.96 -15.82 20.61
N LYS A 192 -8.15 -16.65 19.57
CA LYS A 192 -7.04 -17.11 18.73
C LYS A 192 -6.92 -16.31 17.43
N HIS A 193 -8.04 -15.77 16.97
CA HIS A 193 -8.12 -15.13 15.65
C HIS A 193 -8.56 -13.68 15.83
N PRO A 194 -7.60 -12.75 16.00
CA PRO A 194 -7.92 -11.34 16.08
C PRO A 194 -8.64 -10.87 14.83
N LEU A 195 -9.65 -10.03 15.03
CA LEU A 195 -10.41 -9.42 13.96
C LEU A 195 -10.27 -7.89 14.02
N PHE A 196 -10.34 -7.26 12.87
CA PHE A 196 -10.25 -5.81 12.76
C PHE A 196 -11.56 -5.16 13.20
N ASP A 197 -11.45 -4.06 13.95
CA ASP A 197 -12.56 -3.24 14.39
C ASP A 197 -12.22 -1.78 14.10
N GLY A 198 -12.97 -1.12 13.22
CA GLY A 198 -12.63 0.24 12.81
C GLY A 198 -13.40 0.75 11.59
N ILE A 199 -12.73 1.59 10.83
CA ILE A 199 -13.28 2.31 9.69
C ILE A 199 -12.35 2.16 8.50
N ILE A 200 -12.96 2.08 7.31
CA ILE A 200 -12.25 2.10 6.03
C ILE A 200 -12.79 3.20 5.13
N TRP A 201 -11.92 3.76 4.32
CA TRP A 201 -12.21 4.72 3.26
C TRP A 201 -12.00 4.05 1.93
N VAL A 202 -13.03 4.08 1.10
CA VAL A 202 -13.08 3.44 -0.22
C VAL A 202 -13.21 4.53 -1.28
N ASP A 203 -12.25 4.62 -2.18
CA ASP A 203 -12.29 5.54 -3.33
C ASP A 203 -13.60 5.36 -4.11
N GLN A 204 -14.33 6.44 -4.34
CA GLN A 204 -15.61 6.40 -5.06
C GLN A 204 -15.47 6.01 -6.52
N LYS A 205 -14.34 6.30 -7.15
CA LYS A 205 -14.13 6.07 -8.58
C LYS A 205 -13.65 4.65 -8.89
N TYR A 206 -12.70 4.15 -8.12
CA TYR A 206 -12.05 2.85 -8.41
C TYR A 206 -12.44 1.75 -7.43
N LEU A 207 -13.18 2.11 -6.36
CA LEU A 207 -13.64 1.19 -5.31
C LEU A 207 -12.47 0.40 -4.69
N GLU A 208 -11.37 1.12 -4.41
CA GLU A 208 -10.17 0.63 -3.73
C GLU A 208 -10.13 1.16 -2.29
N VAL A 209 -9.69 0.37 -1.34
CA VAL A 209 -9.46 0.86 0.03
C VAL A 209 -8.20 1.72 0.03
N VAL A 210 -8.34 3.00 0.38
CA VAL A 210 -7.23 3.97 0.39
C VAL A 210 -6.74 4.32 1.78
N LYS A 211 -7.58 4.09 2.80
CA LYS A 211 -7.24 4.37 4.19
C LYS A 211 -8.01 3.45 5.13
N THR A 212 -7.36 3.08 6.23
CA THR A 212 -8.00 2.36 7.34
C THR A 212 -7.69 3.08 8.66
N TYR A 213 -8.61 3.02 9.62
CA TYR A 213 -8.40 3.47 10.99
C TYR A 213 -9.06 2.50 11.94
N GLY A 214 -8.29 1.79 12.75
CA GLY A 214 -8.86 0.76 13.62
C GLY A 214 -7.80 0.00 14.40
N LYS A 215 -8.28 -1.06 15.02
CA LYS A 215 -7.51 -1.95 15.90
C LYS A 215 -7.85 -3.40 15.63
N TRP A 216 -6.96 -4.28 16.05
CA TRP A 216 -7.21 -5.70 16.10
C TRP A 216 -7.73 -6.07 17.49
N ILE A 217 -8.83 -6.80 17.56
CA ILE A 217 -9.49 -7.18 18.81
C ILE A 217 -9.73 -8.69 18.89
N THR A 218 -9.74 -9.19 20.12
CA THR A 218 -10.14 -10.53 20.48
C THR A 218 -11.25 -10.45 21.55
N ASP A 219 -11.78 -11.56 22.01
CA ASP A 219 -12.69 -11.63 23.15
C ASP A 219 -12.06 -11.17 24.48
N LEU A 220 -10.71 -11.03 24.53
CA LEU A 220 -9.96 -10.47 25.66
C LEU A 220 -9.72 -8.97 25.55
N GLY A 221 -10.20 -8.32 24.47
CA GLY A 221 -10.03 -6.91 24.19
C GLY A 221 -9.02 -6.62 23.07
N PRO A 222 -8.55 -5.35 22.94
CA PRO A 222 -7.62 -4.95 21.92
C PRO A 222 -6.28 -5.65 22.04
N MET A 223 -5.75 -6.11 20.91
CA MET A 223 -4.37 -6.55 20.83
C MET A 223 -3.43 -5.36 20.98
N ARG A 224 -2.33 -5.60 21.66
CA ARG A 224 -1.23 -4.63 21.76
C ARG A 224 -0.09 -5.04 20.85
N SER A 225 0.73 -4.07 20.49
CA SER A 225 1.95 -4.30 19.69
C SER A 225 3.09 -4.67 20.63
N GLY A 226 3.18 -5.95 21.00
CA GLY A 226 4.16 -6.41 21.97
C GLY A 226 3.91 -5.83 23.37
N SER A 227 4.97 -5.29 24.00
CA SER A 227 4.89 -4.60 25.29
C SER A 227 4.37 -3.17 25.19
N LEU A 228 4.25 -2.63 23.99
CA LEU A 228 3.85 -1.26 23.73
C LEU A 228 2.33 -1.05 23.81
N PRO A 229 1.88 0.16 24.15
CA PRO A 229 0.46 0.46 24.33
C PRO A 229 -0.33 0.54 23.01
N PHE A 230 0.35 0.59 21.86
CA PHE A 230 -0.28 0.85 20.57
C PHE A 230 -1.31 -0.20 20.18
N ASN A 231 -2.53 0.24 19.93
CA ASN A 231 -3.61 -0.61 19.47
C ASN A 231 -4.45 0.00 18.34
N MET A 232 -4.48 1.33 18.20
CA MET A 232 -5.20 2.03 17.14
C MET A 232 -4.22 2.52 16.09
N PHE A 233 -4.44 2.14 14.83
CA PHE A 233 -3.59 2.55 13.71
C PHE A 233 -4.41 3.26 12.64
N GLU A 234 -3.87 4.38 12.15
CA GLU A 234 -4.29 5.04 10.94
C GLU A 234 -3.32 4.64 9.82
N THR A 235 -3.81 3.98 8.79
CA THR A 235 -2.97 3.47 7.70
C THR A 235 -3.46 4.00 6.36
N TYR A 236 -2.56 4.62 5.62
CA TYR A 236 -2.77 5.09 4.25
C TYR A 236 -2.19 4.10 3.25
N ARG A 237 -2.78 4.05 2.07
CA ARG A 237 -2.32 3.21 0.97
C ARG A 237 -2.01 4.06 -0.26
N GLU A 238 -1.03 3.65 -1.04
CA GLU A 238 -0.68 4.25 -2.32
C GLU A 238 -0.89 3.26 -3.46
N ASN A 239 -1.09 3.79 -4.65
CA ASN A 239 -1.19 2.99 -5.86
C ASN A 239 0.20 2.58 -6.35
N VAL A 240 0.46 1.29 -6.37
CA VAL A 240 1.72 0.70 -6.85
C VAL A 240 1.52 0.13 -8.25
N ASP A 241 2.40 0.48 -9.17
CA ASP A 241 2.39 0.06 -10.59
C ASP A 241 1.06 0.33 -11.32
N GLY A 242 0.27 1.31 -10.86
CA GLY A 242 -1.03 1.63 -11.42
C GLY A 242 -2.10 0.54 -11.21
N LYS A 243 -1.85 -0.44 -10.34
CA LYS A 243 -2.68 -1.65 -10.22
C LYS A 243 -3.19 -1.92 -8.82
N TYR A 244 -2.32 -1.82 -7.81
CA TYR A 244 -2.61 -2.27 -6.45
C TYR A 244 -2.42 -1.15 -5.45
N TRP A 245 -3.22 -1.16 -4.38
CA TRP A 245 -3.13 -0.18 -3.32
C TRP A 245 -2.48 -0.81 -2.08
N PHE A 246 -1.20 -0.52 -1.86
CA PHE A 246 -0.43 -1.05 -0.74
C PHE A 246 -0.23 0.00 0.36
N PRO A 247 -0.10 -0.42 1.64
CA PRO A 247 0.23 0.51 2.71
C PRO A 247 1.54 1.26 2.41
N ASN A 248 1.50 2.59 2.51
CA ASN A 248 2.69 3.44 2.39
C ASN A 248 3.04 4.13 3.70
N TYR A 249 2.03 4.39 4.54
CA TYR A 249 2.20 5.08 5.80
C TYR A 249 1.23 4.56 6.84
N SER A 250 1.72 4.35 8.08
CA SER A 250 0.87 4.04 9.22
C SER A 250 1.34 4.80 10.45
N ARG A 251 0.40 5.17 11.29
CA ARG A 251 0.64 5.92 12.52
C ARG A 251 -0.25 5.44 13.65
N SER A 252 0.32 5.42 14.85
CA SER A 252 -0.43 5.27 16.10
C SER A 252 0.15 6.19 17.15
N GLU A 253 -0.68 6.69 18.04
CA GLU A 253 -0.29 7.49 19.21
C GLU A 253 -0.97 6.93 20.44
N ASP A 254 -0.23 6.90 21.56
CA ASP A 254 -0.75 6.46 22.84
C ASP A 254 0.08 7.05 23.97
N VAL A 255 -0.29 6.78 25.21
CA VAL A 255 0.41 7.23 26.41
C VAL A 255 0.98 6.01 27.13
N TYR A 256 2.31 5.96 27.25
CA TYR A 256 2.99 4.97 28.05
C TYR A 256 2.95 5.38 29.53
N LYS A 257 2.42 4.48 30.37
CA LYS A 257 2.28 4.73 31.81
C LYS A 257 3.35 3.97 32.57
N LEU A 258 4.30 4.70 33.12
CA LEU A 258 5.42 4.16 33.89
C LEU A 258 5.48 4.77 35.29
N GLN A 259 5.20 4.01 36.34
CA GLN A 259 5.42 4.36 37.76
C GLN A 259 5.06 5.83 38.12
N GLY A 260 3.87 6.29 37.68
CA GLY A 260 3.39 7.66 37.96
C GLY A 260 3.77 8.70 36.92
N HIS A 261 4.48 8.32 35.87
CA HIS A 261 4.76 9.18 34.71
C HIS A 261 3.91 8.74 33.52
N GLU A 262 3.37 9.72 32.79
CA GLU A 262 2.70 9.53 31.53
C GLU A 262 3.59 10.08 30.42
N VAL A 263 4.06 9.20 29.55
CA VAL A 263 4.93 9.54 28.43
C VAL A 263 4.13 9.37 27.13
N PRO A 264 3.77 10.46 26.44
CA PRO A 264 3.17 10.36 25.12
C PRO A 264 4.16 9.72 24.16
N VAL A 265 3.71 8.74 23.38
CA VAL A 265 4.52 8.01 22.42
C VAL A 265 3.81 7.96 21.06
N ARG A 266 4.61 7.99 20.01
CA ARG A 266 4.13 7.88 18.63
C ARG A 266 4.93 6.82 17.91
N VAL A 267 4.23 5.93 17.21
CA VAL A 267 4.86 5.06 16.22
C VAL A 267 4.46 5.52 14.81
N THR A 268 5.45 5.56 13.93
CA THR A 268 5.26 5.82 12.50
C THR A 268 5.91 4.69 11.72
N ILE A 269 5.18 4.13 10.77
CA ILE A 269 5.69 3.09 9.88
C ILE A 269 5.54 3.60 8.45
N LYS A 270 6.61 3.51 7.66
CA LYS A 270 6.60 3.86 6.24
C LYS A 270 7.00 2.67 5.41
N TRP A 271 6.28 2.43 4.34
CA TRP A 271 6.65 1.47 3.30
C TRP A 271 6.92 2.22 2.01
N SER A 272 7.98 1.85 1.34
CA SER A 272 8.43 2.48 0.09
C SER A 272 9.19 1.48 -0.77
N GLU A 273 9.59 1.93 -1.96
CA GLU A 273 10.43 1.16 -2.87
C GLU A 273 9.83 -0.22 -3.22
N PHE A 274 8.53 -0.24 -3.43
CA PHE A 274 7.87 -1.46 -3.90
C PHE A 274 8.41 -1.88 -5.25
N LYS A 275 8.85 -3.13 -5.36
CA LYS A 275 9.36 -3.73 -6.59
C LYS A 275 8.89 -5.17 -6.70
N LEU A 276 8.30 -5.51 -7.83
CA LEU A 276 7.92 -6.89 -8.11
C LEU A 276 9.16 -7.79 -8.06
N PHE A 277 9.08 -8.90 -7.33
CA PHE A 277 10.15 -9.89 -7.37
C PHE A 277 10.24 -10.49 -8.78
N PRO A 278 11.47 -10.80 -9.29
CA PRO A 278 11.60 -11.56 -10.50
C PRO A 278 10.81 -12.87 -10.43
N ALA A 279 10.20 -13.27 -11.55
CA ALA A 279 9.59 -14.58 -11.63
C ALA A 279 10.63 -15.65 -11.26
N VAL A 280 10.29 -16.55 -10.36
CA VAL A 280 11.15 -17.69 -10.06
C VAL A 280 11.12 -18.59 -11.29
N GLU A 281 12.22 -18.67 -12.03
CA GLU A 281 12.37 -19.71 -13.05
C GLU A 281 12.31 -21.06 -12.32
N VAL A 282 11.19 -21.75 -12.46
CA VAL A 282 11.09 -23.12 -12.01
C VAL A 282 12.01 -23.92 -12.95
N SER A 283 13.22 -24.19 -12.49
CA SER A 283 14.12 -25.12 -13.19
C SER A 283 13.34 -26.42 -13.41
N GLN A 284 13.02 -26.71 -14.65
CA GLN A 284 12.40 -28.01 -14.98
C GLN A 284 13.30 -29.12 -14.40
N PRO A 285 12.74 -30.09 -13.71
CA PRO A 285 13.55 -31.21 -13.25
C PRO A 285 14.29 -31.77 -14.48
N VAL A 286 15.61 -31.78 -14.39
CA VAL A 286 16.46 -32.41 -15.42
C VAL A 286 15.95 -33.85 -15.59
N ALA A 287 15.39 -34.15 -16.74
CA ALA A 287 14.97 -35.50 -17.06
C ALA A 287 16.20 -36.40 -16.88
N THR A 288 16.21 -37.18 -15.81
CA THR A 288 17.22 -38.18 -15.56
C THR A 288 17.08 -39.21 -16.69
N SER A 289 18.04 -39.23 -17.60
CA SER A 289 18.13 -40.26 -18.63
C SER A 289 18.09 -41.64 -17.96
N PRO A 290 17.32 -42.58 -18.48
CA PRO A 290 17.30 -43.93 -17.93
C PRO A 290 18.71 -44.52 -17.98
N PRO A 291 19.12 -45.32 -16.97
CA PRO A 291 20.43 -45.95 -16.95
C PRO A 291 20.58 -46.88 -18.17
N PRO A 292 21.78 -46.97 -18.76
CA PRO A 292 22.01 -47.85 -19.89
C PRO A 292 21.73 -49.31 -19.51
N ALA A 293 21.01 -50.03 -20.40
CA ALA A 293 20.74 -51.45 -20.24
C ALA A 293 22.08 -52.20 -20.13
N LYS A 294 22.23 -53.07 -19.12
CA LYS A 294 23.37 -53.93 -18.96
C LYS A 294 23.36 -54.98 -20.09
N PRO A 295 24.55 -55.38 -20.59
CA PRO A 295 24.71 -56.38 -21.64
C PRO A 295 24.30 -57.80 -21.21
#